data_da12903e0d31212978a88cc085f14a77
#
_entry.id   da12903e0d31212978a88cc085f14a77
#
_cell.length_a   1.000
_cell.length_b   1.000
_cell.length_c   1.000
_cell.angle_alpha   90.00
_cell.angle_beta   90.00
_cell.angle_gamma   90.00
#
_symmetry.space_group_name_H-M   'P 1'
#
loop_
_entity.id
_entity.type
_entity.pdbx_description
1 polymer ?
#
loop_
_entity_poly.entity_id
_entity_poly.type
_entity_poly.pdbx_seq_one_letter_code
_entity_poly.pdbx_strand_id
1 'polypeptide(L)'
;MGKKSAEKTELVIVTGLSGAGKSRAVDALEDIGFFCVDNMPPKLIPTFVKLIFNSNEKRDRVAIVADIRLGDSFSDIFGVLDELKEDEINYKILFIDADNDVIMRRYQETRRKHPLADEFNTPSILEAIQKEREILLPARLQADYIVDTSNVTSSQFKERIAKLFLDNASSSLKIYSISFGFK
;
A
#
# COMPACT_ATOMS: atom_id res chain seq x y z
N MET A 1 -19.30 -26.00 -23.15
CA MET A 1 -18.81 -24.61 -22.99
C MET A 1 -18.14 -24.54 -21.61
N GLY A 2 -16.81 -24.62 -21.57
CA GLY A 2 -16.04 -24.63 -20.32
C GLY A 2 -16.09 -23.26 -19.64
N LYS A 3 -16.52 -23.24 -18.37
CA LYS A 3 -16.32 -22.10 -17.50
C LYS A 3 -14.79 -21.92 -17.34
N LYS A 4 -14.21 -20.94 -18.04
CA LYS A 4 -12.89 -20.42 -17.65
C LYS A 4 -13.02 -19.95 -16.21
N SER A 5 -12.26 -20.57 -15.30
CA SER A 5 -12.08 -20.05 -13.94
C SER A 5 -11.66 -18.59 -14.08
N ALA A 6 -12.41 -17.68 -13.50
CA ALA A 6 -12.00 -16.29 -13.39
C ALA A 6 -10.67 -16.30 -12.63
N GLU A 7 -9.57 -16.02 -13.32
CA GLU A 7 -8.29 -15.74 -12.68
C GLU A 7 -8.54 -14.59 -11.71
N LYS A 8 -8.30 -14.87 -10.44
CA LYS A 8 -8.70 -14.03 -9.32
C LYS A 8 -7.73 -12.85 -9.27
N THR A 9 -8.17 -11.65 -9.67
CA THR A 9 -7.37 -10.44 -9.55
C THR A 9 -6.95 -10.24 -8.09
N GLU A 10 -5.66 -10.04 -7.86
CA GLU A 10 -5.09 -9.76 -6.55
C GLU A 10 -5.15 -8.25 -6.29
N LEU A 11 -5.96 -7.82 -5.30
CA LEU A 11 -6.07 -6.43 -4.89
C LEU A 11 -5.35 -6.22 -3.56
N VAL A 12 -4.44 -5.24 -3.52
CA VAL A 12 -3.72 -4.84 -2.31
C VAL A 12 -4.02 -3.37 -2.00
N ILE A 13 -4.51 -3.12 -0.80
CA ILE A 13 -4.66 -1.77 -0.26
C ILE A 13 -3.43 -1.47 0.58
N VAL A 14 -2.62 -0.51 0.13
CA VAL A 14 -1.41 -0.08 0.83
C VAL A 14 -1.75 1.13 1.68
N THR A 15 -1.50 1.03 2.97
CA THR A 15 -1.66 2.15 3.91
C THR A 15 -0.52 2.16 4.94
N GLY A 16 -0.52 3.09 5.88
CA GLY A 16 0.50 3.17 6.92
C GLY A 16 0.95 4.61 7.16
N LEU A 17 1.84 4.77 8.14
CA LEU A 17 2.27 6.08 8.62
C LEU A 17 2.94 6.93 7.53
N SER A 18 2.71 8.21 7.59
CA SER A 18 3.40 9.21 6.78
C SER A 18 4.90 9.17 7.09
N GLY A 19 5.73 9.06 6.05
CA GLY A 19 7.18 8.89 6.23
C GLY A 19 7.64 7.45 6.52
N ALA A 20 6.73 6.49 6.70
CA ALA A 20 7.10 5.08 6.91
C ALA A 20 7.65 4.39 5.65
N GLY A 21 7.39 4.93 4.45
CA GLY A 21 7.96 4.37 3.21
C GLY A 21 6.95 3.76 2.25
N LYS A 22 5.69 4.22 2.25
CA LYS A 22 4.64 3.78 1.31
C LYS A 22 5.08 3.86 -0.15
N SER A 23 5.73 4.95 -0.56
CA SER A 23 6.21 5.08 -1.95
C SER A 23 7.23 4.00 -2.34
N ARG A 24 8.10 3.59 -1.40
CA ARG A 24 9.01 2.45 -1.64
C ARG A 24 8.27 1.11 -1.75
N ALA A 25 7.14 0.99 -1.04
CA ALA A 25 6.29 -0.21 -1.18
C ALA A 25 5.64 -0.24 -2.57
N VAL A 26 5.22 0.91 -3.10
CA VAL A 26 4.73 1.05 -4.47
C VAL A 26 5.79 0.60 -5.47
N ASP A 27 7.01 1.17 -5.41
CA ASP A 27 8.12 0.79 -6.28
C ASP A 27 8.39 -0.73 -6.23
N ALA A 28 8.35 -1.32 -5.02
CA ALA A 28 8.59 -2.76 -4.85
C ALA A 28 7.46 -3.63 -5.41
N LEU A 29 6.21 -3.18 -5.32
CA LEU A 29 5.03 -3.84 -5.89
C LEU A 29 5.04 -3.74 -7.42
N GLU A 30 5.41 -2.60 -7.99
CA GLU A 30 5.59 -2.42 -9.43
C GLU A 30 6.66 -3.35 -9.99
N ASP A 31 7.80 -3.46 -9.30
CA ASP A 31 8.91 -4.36 -9.68
C ASP A 31 8.46 -5.84 -9.79
N ILE A 32 7.41 -6.24 -9.07
CA ILE A 32 6.85 -7.60 -9.10
C ILE A 32 5.54 -7.71 -9.89
N GLY A 33 5.22 -6.68 -10.67
CA GLY A 33 4.15 -6.71 -11.67
C GLY A 33 2.78 -6.26 -11.19
N PHE A 34 2.66 -5.55 -10.06
CA PHE A 34 1.42 -4.87 -9.70
C PHE A 34 1.23 -3.60 -10.53
N PHE A 35 0.00 -3.36 -10.92
CA PHE A 35 -0.43 -2.06 -11.37
C PHE A 35 -0.74 -1.19 -10.15
N CYS A 36 0.09 -0.19 -9.90
CA CYS A 36 -0.03 0.65 -8.72
C CYS A 36 -0.74 1.97 -9.01
N VAL A 37 -1.61 2.38 -8.10
CA VAL A 37 -2.25 3.69 -8.11
C VAL A 37 -2.00 4.36 -6.77
N ASP A 38 -1.30 5.48 -6.79
CA ASP A 38 -0.98 6.25 -5.59
C ASP A 38 -2.00 7.37 -5.35
N ASN A 39 -2.17 7.73 -4.08
CA ASN A 39 -3.00 8.86 -3.65
C ASN A 39 -4.46 8.80 -4.13
N MET A 40 -5.04 7.60 -4.15
CA MET A 40 -6.44 7.40 -4.52
C MET A 40 -7.37 7.87 -3.39
N PRO A 41 -8.33 8.78 -3.65
CA PRO A 41 -9.37 9.09 -2.68
C PRO A 41 -10.17 7.83 -2.32
N PRO A 42 -10.37 7.51 -1.03
CA PRO A 42 -11.04 6.26 -0.62
C PRO A 42 -12.37 6.02 -1.32
N LYS A 43 -13.22 7.03 -1.43
CA LYS A 43 -14.55 6.95 -2.09
C LYS A 43 -14.52 6.53 -3.56
N LEU A 44 -13.38 6.68 -4.25
CA LEU A 44 -13.22 6.27 -5.64
C LEU A 44 -12.74 4.83 -5.79
N ILE A 45 -12.23 4.21 -4.73
CA ILE A 45 -11.66 2.86 -4.79
C ILE A 45 -12.66 1.82 -5.29
N PRO A 46 -13.92 1.72 -4.79
CA PRO A 46 -14.86 0.70 -5.27
C PRO A 46 -15.18 0.86 -6.75
N THR A 47 -15.43 2.10 -7.20
CA THR A 47 -15.72 2.38 -8.61
C THR A 47 -14.52 2.03 -9.49
N PHE A 48 -13.32 2.40 -9.09
CA PHE A 48 -12.09 2.11 -9.83
C PHE A 48 -11.83 0.60 -9.93
N VAL A 49 -11.99 -0.13 -8.85
CA VAL A 49 -11.82 -1.59 -8.82
C VAL A 49 -12.83 -2.27 -9.72
N LYS A 50 -14.11 -1.87 -9.67
CA LYS A 50 -15.16 -2.38 -10.58
C LYS A 50 -14.82 -2.13 -12.05
N LEU A 51 -14.27 -0.96 -12.38
CA LEU A 51 -13.85 -0.63 -13.75
C LEU A 51 -12.70 -1.54 -14.23
N ILE A 52 -11.68 -1.74 -13.40
CA ILE A 52 -10.54 -2.59 -13.75
C ILE A 52 -10.96 -4.05 -13.91
N PHE A 53 -11.77 -4.58 -12.98
CA PHE A 53 -12.19 -5.97 -13.00
C PHE A 53 -13.12 -6.30 -14.18
N ASN A 54 -13.88 -5.31 -14.66
CA ASN A 54 -14.77 -5.43 -15.81
C ASN A 54 -14.12 -5.04 -17.14
N SER A 55 -12.89 -4.52 -17.14
CA SER A 55 -12.20 -4.13 -18.36
C SER A 55 -11.72 -5.34 -19.16
N ASN A 56 -11.64 -5.19 -20.49
CA ASN A 56 -11.07 -6.20 -21.37
C ASN A 56 -9.54 -6.34 -21.17
N GLU A 57 -8.90 -5.31 -20.65
CA GLU A 57 -7.51 -5.34 -20.20
C GLU A 57 -7.46 -5.81 -18.74
N LYS A 58 -7.62 -7.12 -18.54
CA LYS A 58 -7.52 -7.72 -17.22
C LYS A 58 -6.15 -7.45 -16.63
N ARG A 59 -6.14 -6.73 -15.53
CA ARG A 59 -4.96 -6.57 -14.69
C ARG A 59 -5.08 -7.56 -13.53
N ASP A 60 -4.19 -8.54 -13.52
CA ASP A 60 -4.26 -9.64 -12.56
C ASP A 60 -3.85 -9.21 -11.15
N ARG A 61 -3.08 -8.10 -11.04
CA ARG A 61 -2.50 -7.61 -9.79
C ARG A 61 -2.60 -6.09 -9.71
N VAL A 62 -3.29 -5.59 -8.69
CA VAL A 62 -3.54 -4.15 -8.50
C VAL A 62 -3.19 -3.76 -7.07
N ALA A 63 -2.44 -2.67 -6.91
CA ALA A 63 -2.17 -2.08 -5.61
C ALA A 63 -2.67 -0.63 -5.57
N ILE A 64 -3.42 -0.29 -4.54
CA ILE A 64 -3.97 1.06 -4.36
C ILE A 64 -3.43 1.63 -3.06
N VAL A 65 -2.76 2.78 -3.13
CA VAL A 65 -2.32 3.49 -1.94
C VAL A 65 -3.44 4.40 -1.47
N ALA A 66 -4.00 4.05 -0.31
CA ALA A 66 -4.96 4.88 0.40
C ALA A 66 -4.22 5.73 1.43
N ASP A 67 -4.06 7.02 1.17
CA ASP A 67 -3.43 7.96 2.09
C ASP A 67 -4.49 8.74 2.89
N ILE A 68 -4.26 8.85 4.20
CA ILE A 68 -5.24 9.35 5.17
C ILE A 68 -5.14 10.88 5.37
N ARG A 69 -4.49 11.58 4.45
CA ARG A 69 -4.23 13.02 4.57
C ARG A 69 -5.45 13.92 4.51
N LEU A 70 -6.64 13.39 4.35
CA LEU A 70 -7.83 14.18 4.05
C LEU A 70 -8.89 14.02 5.16
N GLY A 71 -8.65 14.65 6.35
CA GLY A 71 -9.66 14.95 7.34
C GLY A 71 -10.68 13.82 7.65
N ASP A 72 -11.94 14.06 7.39
CA ASP A 72 -13.05 13.11 7.63
C ASP A 72 -12.96 11.77 6.87
N SER A 73 -11.97 11.63 5.98
CA SER A 73 -11.85 10.49 5.05
C SER A 73 -11.34 9.19 5.69
N PHE A 74 -10.96 9.18 6.97
CA PHE A 74 -10.52 7.94 7.60
C PHE A 74 -11.67 6.98 7.90
N SER A 75 -12.81 7.50 8.35
CA SER A 75 -14.03 6.70 8.48
C SER A 75 -14.49 6.15 7.14
N ASP A 76 -14.20 6.86 6.05
CA ASP A 76 -14.55 6.47 4.70
C ASP A 76 -13.79 5.22 4.23
N ILE A 77 -12.54 4.98 4.67
CA ILE A 77 -11.79 3.78 4.23
C ILE A 77 -12.44 2.49 4.72
N PHE A 78 -12.98 2.46 5.95
CA PHE A 78 -13.66 1.27 6.47
C PHE A 78 -14.96 1.02 5.73
N GLY A 79 -15.75 2.06 5.45
CA GLY A 79 -16.93 1.95 4.60
C GLY A 79 -16.61 1.42 3.21
N VAL A 80 -15.50 1.85 2.62
CA VAL A 80 -14.99 1.34 1.34
C VAL A 80 -14.60 -0.12 1.43
N LEU A 81 -13.88 -0.53 2.48
CA LEU A 81 -13.48 -1.91 2.69
C LEU A 81 -14.69 -2.84 2.89
N ASP A 82 -15.72 -2.36 3.57
CA ASP A 82 -16.98 -3.10 3.74
C ASP A 82 -17.74 -3.20 2.42
N GLU A 83 -17.82 -2.12 1.61
CA GLU A 83 -18.40 -2.16 0.26
C GLU A 83 -17.67 -3.18 -0.64
N LEU A 84 -16.35 -3.22 -0.60
CA LEU A 84 -15.58 -4.20 -1.36
C LEU A 84 -15.90 -5.65 -0.94
N LYS A 85 -16.13 -5.89 0.37
CA LYS A 85 -16.55 -7.20 0.87
C LYS A 85 -17.95 -7.57 0.40
N GLU A 86 -18.90 -6.62 0.45
CA GLU A 86 -20.27 -6.82 -0.03
C GLU A 86 -20.31 -7.15 -1.53
N ASP A 87 -19.40 -6.56 -2.31
CA ASP A 87 -19.21 -6.84 -3.73
C ASP A 87 -18.41 -8.16 -4.00
N GLU A 88 -18.13 -8.96 -2.96
CA GLU A 88 -17.33 -10.20 -3.04
C GLU A 88 -15.91 -9.99 -3.61
N ILE A 89 -15.38 -8.77 -3.54
CA ILE A 89 -14.02 -8.43 -3.98
C ILE A 89 -13.04 -8.78 -2.86
N ASN A 90 -12.15 -9.73 -3.15
CA ASN A 90 -11.09 -10.08 -2.21
C ASN A 90 -9.96 -9.07 -2.31
N TYR A 91 -9.57 -8.53 -1.16
CA TYR A 91 -8.42 -7.63 -1.05
C TYR A 91 -7.54 -8.05 0.14
N LYS A 92 -6.32 -7.53 0.15
CA LYS A 92 -5.40 -7.60 1.29
C LYS A 92 -4.95 -6.21 1.68
N ILE A 93 -4.73 -6.01 2.97
CA ILE A 93 -4.23 -4.74 3.51
C ILE A 93 -2.75 -4.92 3.83
N LEU A 94 -1.91 -4.10 3.20
CA LEU A 94 -0.49 -3.97 3.50
C LEU A 94 -0.27 -2.67 4.28
N PHE A 95 0.09 -2.81 5.57
CA PHE A 95 0.38 -1.69 6.45
C PHE A 95 1.89 -1.46 6.55
N ILE A 96 2.34 -0.25 6.19
CA ILE A 96 3.74 0.15 6.31
C ILE A 96 3.94 0.94 7.59
N ASP A 97 4.79 0.42 8.46
CA ASP A 97 5.10 0.99 9.77
C ASP A 97 6.58 1.41 9.88
N ALA A 98 6.89 2.24 10.85
CA ALA A 98 8.24 2.54 11.28
C ALA A 98 8.24 3.15 12.69
N ASP A 99 9.36 3.06 13.41
CA ASP A 99 9.54 3.70 14.70
C ASP A 99 9.42 5.22 14.61
N ASN A 100 8.91 5.85 15.67
CA ASN A 100 8.71 7.30 15.71
C ASN A 100 10.02 8.06 15.46
N ASP A 101 11.13 7.62 16.03
CA ASP A 101 12.45 8.26 15.87
C ASP A 101 12.94 8.18 14.42
N VAL A 102 12.64 7.07 13.74
CA VAL A 102 12.97 6.88 12.32
C VAL A 102 12.14 7.81 11.46
N ILE A 103 10.84 7.92 11.72
CA ILE A 103 9.96 8.84 11.00
C ILE A 103 10.40 10.29 11.23
N MET A 104 10.62 10.70 12.49
CA MET A 104 11.09 12.05 12.82
C MET A 104 12.38 12.41 12.05
N ARG A 105 13.36 11.51 12.07
CA ARG A 105 14.62 11.70 11.33
C ARG A 105 14.38 11.90 9.83
N ARG A 106 13.53 11.08 9.20
CA ARG A 106 13.18 11.19 7.79
C ARG A 106 12.51 12.54 7.45
N TYR A 107 11.67 13.04 8.34
CA TYR A 107 11.06 14.36 8.18
C TYR A 107 12.09 15.48 8.31
N GLN A 108 13.03 15.38 9.24
CA GLN A 108 14.13 16.35 9.40
C GLN A 108 15.04 16.38 8.16
N GLU A 109 15.41 15.21 7.63
CA GLU A 109 16.24 15.08 6.43
C GLU A 109 15.57 15.69 5.19
N THR A 110 14.26 15.48 5.03
CA THR A 110 13.52 15.96 3.86
C THR A 110 13.00 17.39 4.02
N ARG A 111 13.09 17.99 5.21
CA ARG A 111 12.53 19.30 5.57
C ARG A 111 11.03 19.44 5.22
N ARG A 112 10.30 18.35 5.19
CA ARG A 112 8.86 18.35 4.94
C ARG A 112 8.11 18.50 6.27
N LYS A 113 6.96 19.15 6.23
CA LYS A 113 6.02 19.14 7.35
C LYS A 113 5.26 17.82 7.38
N HIS A 114 4.93 17.37 8.59
CA HIS A 114 4.02 16.22 8.74
C HIS A 114 2.61 16.62 8.26
N PRO A 115 1.89 15.77 7.49
CA PRO A 115 0.58 16.12 6.95
C PRO A 115 -0.44 16.59 7.99
N LEU A 116 -0.42 15.99 9.17
CA LEU A 116 -1.33 16.33 10.27
C LEU A 116 -0.85 17.50 11.14
N ALA A 117 0.34 18.05 10.93
CA ALA A 117 0.87 19.12 11.78
C ALA A 117 0.02 20.39 11.70
N ASP A 118 -0.41 20.76 10.49
CA ASP A 118 -1.24 21.95 10.28
C ASP A 118 -2.71 21.67 10.65
N GLU A 119 -3.23 20.46 10.43
CA GLU A 119 -4.63 20.08 10.71
C GLU A 119 -4.94 20.07 12.21
N PHE A 120 -4.05 19.51 13.02
CA PHE A 120 -4.24 19.43 14.47
C PHE A 120 -3.52 20.54 15.24
N ASN A 121 -2.94 21.52 14.55
CA ASN A 121 -2.15 22.60 15.16
C ASN A 121 -1.14 22.06 16.20
N THR A 122 -0.52 20.92 15.88
CA THR A 122 0.40 20.24 16.78
C THR A 122 1.76 20.93 16.79
N PRO A 123 2.31 21.25 17.96
CA PRO A 123 3.59 21.98 18.06
C PRO A 123 4.79 21.12 17.72
N SER A 124 4.65 19.79 17.66
CA SER A 124 5.78 18.90 17.38
C SER A 124 5.44 17.80 16.37
N ILE A 125 6.46 17.39 15.60
CA ILE A 125 6.36 16.26 14.67
C ILE A 125 6.00 14.97 15.44
N LEU A 126 6.52 14.79 16.63
CA LEU A 126 6.26 13.60 17.45
C LEU A 126 4.77 13.48 17.80
N GLU A 127 4.14 14.58 18.22
CA GLU A 127 2.71 14.58 18.52
C GLU A 127 1.86 14.28 17.27
N ALA A 128 2.24 14.84 16.12
CA ALA A 128 1.58 14.55 14.86
C ALA A 128 1.68 13.06 14.49
N ILE A 129 2.85 12.44 14.66
CA ILE A 129 3.06 10.99 14.45
C ILE A 129 2.21 10.16 15.41
N GLN A 130 2.17 10.53 16.70
CA GLN A 130 1.38 9.82 17.71
C GLN A 130 -0.12 9.89 17.36
N LYS A 131 -0.59 11.06 16.96
CA LYS A 131 -1.97 11.24 16.51
C LYS A 131 -2.30 10.43 15.27
N GLU A 132 -1.39 10.39 14.31
CA GLU A 132 -1.55 9.55 13.11
C GLU A 132 -1.63 8.06 13.48
N ARG A 133 -0.81 7.59 14.43
CA ARG A 133 -0.90 6.20 14.93
C ARG A 133 -2.24 5.86 15.55
N GLU A 134 -2.80 6.77 16.36
CA GLU A 134 -4.13 6.59 16.96
C GLU A 134 -5.19 6.46 15.86
N ILE A 135 -5.16 7.35 14.88
CA ILE A 135 -6.08 7.35 13.75
C ILE A 135 -5.94 6.06 12.92
N LEU A 136 -4.70 5.60 12.68
CA LEU A 136 -4.41 4.43 11.84
C LEU A 136 -4.51 3.09 12.57
N LEU A 137 -4.66 3.11 13.89
CA LEU A 137 -4.70 1.87 14.70
C LEU A 137 -5.72 0.85 14.17
N PRO A 138 -6.97 1.22 13.83
CA PRO A 138 -7.92 0.25 13.30
C PRO A 138 -7.48 -0.39 11.97
N ALA A 139 -6.85 0.37 11.06
CA ALA A 139 -6.32 -0.17 9.81
C ALA A 139 -5.14 -1.12 10.07
N ARG A 140 -4.29 -0.77 11.03
CA ARG A 140 -3.17 -1.62 11.45
C ARG A 140 -3.65 -2.95 12.04
N LEU A 141 -4.72 -2.93 12.83
CA LEU A 141 -5.30 -4.15 13.42
C LEU A 141 -5.99 -5.05 12.40
N GLN A 142 -6.50 -4.50 11.30
CA GLN A 142 -7.12 -5.26 10.21
C GLN A 142 -6.12 -5.64 9.10
N ALA A 143 -4.86 -5.22 9.21
CA ALA A 143 -3.87 -5.48 8.18
C ALA A 143 -3.52 -6.98 8.08
N ASP A 144 -3.54 -7.51 6.84
CA ASP A 144 -3.05 -8.86 6.53
C ASP A 144 -1.53 -8.95 6.64
N TYR A 145 -0.85 -7.86 6.27
CA TYR A 145 0.59 -7.73 6.32
C TYR A 145 1.00 -6.41 6.97
N ILE A 146 1.90 -6.49 7.94
CA ILE A 146 2.55 -5.32 8.56
C ILE A 146 4.04 -5.41 8.26
N VAL A 147 4.58 -4.37 7.60
CA VAL A 147 6.00 -4.30 7.29
C VAL A 147 6.62 -3.10 7.98
N ASP A 148 7.47 -3.39 8.96
CA ASP A 148 8.26 -2.39 9.67
C ASP A 148 9.52 -2.04 8.86
N THR A 149 9.71 -0.75 8.62
CA THR A 149 10.81 -0.19 7.83
C THR A 149 11.89 0.48 8.69
N SER A 150 11.86 0.34 10.02
CA SER A 150 12.76 1.04 10.94
C SER A 150 14.22 0.66 10.73
N ASN A 151 14.49 -0.63 10.59
CA ASN A 151 15.84 -1.19 10.57
C ASN A 151 16.12 -2.00 9.29
N VAL A 152 15.57 -1.59 8.15
CA VAL A 152 15.77 -2.29 6.88
C VAL A 152 16.35 -1.37 5.82
N THR A 153 17.27 -1.89 5.02
CA THR A 153 17.75 -1.21 3.82
C THR A 153 16.67 -1.24 2.72
N SER A 154 16.81 -0.38 1.71
CA SER A 154 15.89 -0.39 0.56
C SER A 154 15.84 -1.75 -0.13
N SER A 155 16.96 -2.44 -0.26
CA SER A 155 17.04 -3.78 -0.86
C SER A 155 16.31 -4.83 -0.03
N GLN A 156 16.56 -4.86 1.30
CA GLN A 156 15.87 -5.78 2.21
C GLN A 156 14.36 -5.53 2.25
N PHE A 157 13.94 -4.27 2.14
CA PHE A 157 12.53 -3.92 2.10
C PHE A 157 11.86 -4.45 0.82
N LYS A 158 12.48 -4.21 -0.36
CA LYS A 158 12.00 -4.76 -1.63
C LYS A 158 11.90 -6.29 -1.60
N GLU A 159 12.90 -6.97 -1.06
CA GLU A 159 12.89 -8.42 -0.89
C GLU A 159 11.76 -8.91 0.02
N ARG A 160 11.47 -8.20 1.13
CA ARG A 160 10.35 -8.54 2.02
C ARG A 160 9.01 -8.41 1.29
N ILE A 161 8.79 -7.31 0.57
CA ILE A 161 7.57 -7.13 -0.23
C ILE A 161 7.45 -8.24 -1.28
N ALA A 162 8.52 -8.53 -2.01
CA ALA A 162 8.52 -9.59 -3.02
C ALA A 162 8.16 -10.95 -2.41
N LYS A 163 8.73 -11.32 -1.28
CA LYS A 163 8.40 -12.58 -0.59
C LYS A 163 6.92 -12.66 -0.20
N LEU A 164 6.34 -11.59 0.34
CA LEU A 164 4.92 -11.58 0.75
C LEU A 164 3.96 -11.89 -0.40
N PHE A 165 4.29 -11.46 -1.62
CA PHE A 165 3.37 -11.53 -2.76
C PHE A 165 3.79 -12.51 -3.86
N LEU A 166 5.06 -12.94 -3.93
CA LEU A 166 5.51 -13.95 -4.90
C LEU A 166 5.42 -15.37 -4.36
N ASP A 167 5.71 -15.59 -3.06
CA ASP A 167 5.61 -16.92 -2.45
C ASP A 167 4.17 -17.44 -2.35
N ASN A 168 3.18 -16.55 -2.42
CA ASN A 168 1.76 -16.90 -2.49
C ASN A 168 1.26 -17.19 -3.92
N ALA A 169 2.05 -16.87 -4.95
CA ALA A 169 1.77 -17.23 -6.33
C ALA A 169 2.48 -18.55 -6.61
N SER A 170 1.72 -19.67 -6.68
CA SER A 170 2.24 -21.01 -6.98
C SER A 170 3.37 -20.99 -7.99
N SER A 171 4.57 -21.28 -7.51
CA SER A 171 5.76 -21.84 -8.15
C SER A 171 5.77 -21.97 -9.68
N SER A 172 5.93 -20.88 -10.41
CA SER A 172 6.59 -20.91 -11.68
C SER A 172 7.73 -19.89 -11.68
N LEU A 173 8.94 -20.38 -11.51
CA LEU A 173 10.16 -19.58 -11.63
C LEU A 173 10.23 -19.02 -13.05
N LYS A 174 9.94 -17.73 -13.23
CA LYS A 174 10.18 -17.03 -14.49
C LYS A 174 11.58 -16.43 -14.43
N ILE A 175 12.54 -17.04 -15.11
CA ILE A 175 13.88 -16.51 -15.24
C ILE A 175 13.92 -15.61 -16.47
N TYR A 176 14.13 -14.29 -16.28
CA TYR A 176 14.42 -13.35 -17.34
C TYR A 176 15.95 -13.18 -17.44
N SER A 177 16.55 -13.70 -18.51
CA SER A 177 17.96 -13.47 -18.81
C SER A 177 18.07 -12.28 -19.76
N ILE A 178 18.65 -11.17 -19.28
CA ILE A 178 18.93 -9.98 -20.09
C ILE A 178 20.43 -9.98 -20.37
N SER A 179 20.84 -10.16 -21.63
CA SER A 179 22.24 -10.06 -22.03
C SER A 179 22.52 -8.67 -22.60
N PHE A 180 23.44 -7.93 -21.97
CA PHE A 180 23.92 -6.66 -22.46
C PHE A 180 25.22 -6.88 -23.26
N GLY A 181 25.19 -6.55 -24.55
CA GLY A 181 26.39 -6.47 -25.36
C GLY A 181 27.01 -5.06 -25.25
N PHE A 182 28.21 -4.96 -24.69
CA PHE A 182 29.03 -3.76 -24.86
C PHE A 182 29.73 -3.84 -26.22
N LYS A 183 29.56 -2.79 -27.04
CA LYS A 183 30.41 -2.52 -28.20
C LYS A 183 31.57 -1.66 -27.78
#